data_4249fc7c39a794e03cdfcb4367322673
#
_entry.id   4249fc7c39a794e03cdfcb4367322673
#
_cell.length_a   1.000
_cell.length_b   1.000
_cell.length_c   1.000
_cell.angle_alpha   90.00
_cell.angle_beta   90.00
_cell.angle_gamma   90.00
#
_symmetry.space_group_name_H-M   'P 1'
#
loop_
_entity.id
_entity.type
_entity.pdbx_description
1 polymer ?
#
loop_
_entity_poly.entity_id
_entity_poly.type
_entity_poly.pdbx_seq_one_letter_code
_entity_poly.pdbx_strand_id
1 'polypeptide(L)'
;MKITMLGILGVAIESNGKLLMVDPYLLDTLHETSGEDFARMVPINEAWLNARPDMVLLTHDHADHLDMPSLRALVTGEKPVELIAGINGWQKVRGTLPGQVNYIMFTPGCEWTSGDFHIRAVNARHSDLTGLGFVITVEDKKILISGDTLYFGDAAPEIGNVDIAVVVMNGKGNNMNCTDAARYASEVDAKVAIPAHWGLFEKFSDDPNKFAAEAEKLGVKTYIAPMFETFDVEDLLK
;
A
#
# COMPACT_ATOMS: atom_id res chain seq x y z
N MET A 1 6.85 9.65 -13.17
CA MET A 1 6.66 8.89 -11.91
C MET A 1 6.53 7.41 -12.21
N LYS A 2 7.16 6.56 -11.38
CA LYS A 2 7.11 5.10 -11.55
C LYS A 2 6.53 4.42 -10.33
N ILE A 3 5.80 3.32 -10.55
CA ILE A 3 5.22 2.51 -9.49
C ILE A 3 5.67 1.06 -9.65
N THR A 4 5.90 0.39 -8.52
CA THR A 4 6.16 -1.06 -8.45
C THR A 4 5.31 -1.66 -7.34
N MET A 5 4.57 -2.74 -7.64
CA MET A 5 3.87 -3.53 -6.64
C MET A 5 4.84 -4.50 -5.98
N LEU A 6 4.89 -4.51 -4.64
CA LEU A 6 5.83 -5.32 -3.85
C LEU A 6 5.20 -6.58 -3.24
N GLY A 7 3.91 -6.78 -3.47
CA GLY A 7 3.11 -7.85 -2.87
C GLY A 7 2.22 -7.36 -1.72
N ILE A 8 1.18 -8.11 -1.38
CA ILE A 8 0.12 -7.69 -0.45
C ILE A 8 -0.44 -6.33 -0.86
N LEU A 9 -0.25 -5.31 -0.07
CA LEU A 9 -0.55 -3.91 -0.39
C LEU A 9 0.74 -3.08 -0.54
N GLY A 10 1.89 -3.75 -0.58
CA GLY A 10 3.19 -3.10 -0.72
C GLY A 10 3.34 -2.37 -2.05
N VAL A 11 3.69 -1.08 -1.98
CA VAL A 11 3.87 -0.23 -3.16
C VAL A 11 5.14 0.59 -3.01
N ALA A 12 5.96 0.63 -4.06
CA ALA A 12 7.06 1.59 -4.19
C ALA A 12 6.68 2.65 -5.23
N ILE A 13 6.88 3.92 -4.89
CA ILE A 13 6.65 5.08 -5.76
C ILE A 13 7.97 5.85 -5.89
N GLU A 14 8.45 5.95 -7.12
CA GLU A 14 9.68 6.67 -7.45
C GLU A 14 9.35 7.95 -8.24
N SER A 15 9.81 9.08 -7.75
CA SER A 15 9.67 10.38 -8.41
C SER A 15 10.86 11.29 -8.07
N ASN A 16 11.45 11.95 -9.08
CA ASN A 16 12.52 12.94 -8.92
C ASN A 16 13.69 12.47 -8.03
N GLY A 17 14.08 11.18 -8.15
CA GLY A 17 15.17 10.58 -7.39
C GLY A 17 14.84 10.28 -5.92
N LYS A 18 13.57 10.40 -5.53
CA LYS A 18 13.03 10.04 -4.22
C LYS A 18 12.25 8.73 -4.31
N LEU A 19 12.33 7.93 -3.26
CA LEU A 19 11.62 6.65 -3.11
C LEU A 19 10.71 6.69 -1.88
N LEU A 20 9.40 6.50 -2.11
CA LEU A 20 8.41 6.26 -1.07
C LEU A 20 7.99 4.79 -1.13
N MET A 21 7.93 4.11 0.01
CA MET A 21 7.41 2.75 0.13
C MET A 21 6.21 2.72 1.07
N VAL A 22 5.17 1.98 0.68
CA VAL A 22 4.01 1.66 1.52
C VAL A 22 4.08 0.19 1.88
N ASP A 23 3.86 -0.17 3.14
CA ASP A 23 3.74 -1.54 3.66
C ASP A 23 4.78 -2.53 3.07
N PRO A 24 6.08 -2.28 3.20
CA PRO A 24 7.10 -3.10 2.55
C PRO A 24 7.30 -4.45 3.26
N TYR A 25 6.47 -5.46 2.94
CA TYR A 25 6.65 -6.84 3.35
C TYR A 25 7.55 -7.57 2.34
N LEU A 26 8.86 -7.64 2.60
CA LEU A 26 9.88 -8.06 1.63
C LEU A 26 10.57 -9.39 1.98
N LEU A 27 10.45 -9.86 3.23
CA LEU A 27 11.01 -11.12 3.72
C LEU A 27 9.92 -12.20 3.83
N ASP A 28 10.29 -13.37 4.33
CA ASP A 28 9.38 -14.52 4.51
C ASP A 28 8.99 -14.73 5.99
N THR A 29 8.95 -13.63 6.75
CA THR A 29 8.82 -13.63 8.21
C THR A 29 7.55 -14.32 8.70
N LEU A 30 6.41 -14.15 8.00
CA LEU A 30 5.16 -14.79 8.40
C LEU A 30 5.16 -16.30 8.17
N HIS A 31 5.78 -16.78 7.11
CA HIS A 31 5.96 -18.21 6.91
C HIS A 31 6.79 -18.80 8.06
N GLU A 32 7.89 -18.16 8.42
CA GLU A 32 8.78 -18.60 9.50
C GLU A 32 8.09 -18.61 10.88
N THR A 33 7.18 -17.65 11.13
CA THR A 33 6.55 -17.46 12.44
C THR A 33 5.13 -18.03 12.56
N SER A 34 4.41 -18.16 11.45
CA SER A 34 2.98 -18.50 11.41
C SER A 34 2.65 -19.69 10.50
N GLY A 35 3.64 -20.23 9.78
CA GLY A 35 3.57 -21.50 9.05
C GLY A 35 3.08 -21.38 7.61
N GLU A 36 2.76 -22.54 7.02
CA GLU A 36 2.54 -22.77 5.58
C GLU A 36 1.45 -21.89 4.93
N ASP A 37 0.45 -21.47 5.69
CA ASP A 37 -0.61 -20.58 5.19
C ASP A 37 -0.06 -19.24 4.66
N PHE A 38 1.14 -18.87 5.09
CA PHE A 38 1.85 -17.65 4.73
C PHE A 38 3.10 -17.91 3.90
N ALA A 39 3.25 -19.10 3.31
CA ALA A 39 4.32 -19.39 2.37
C ALA A 39 4.19 -18.48 1.13
N ARG A 40 5.31 -17.85 0.74
CA ARG A 40 5.33 -16.95 -0.42
C ARG A 40 5.19 -17.73 -1.71
N MET A 41 4.29 -17.27 -2.59
CA MET A 41 4.15 -17.78 -3.96
C MET A 41 5.23 -17.22 -4.91
N VAL A 42 5.90 -16.14 -4.50
CA VAL A 42 6.97 -15.49 -5.26
C VAL A 42 8.23 -15.36 -4.42
N PRO A 43 9.43 -15.50 -4.99
CA PRO A 43 10.68 -15.40 -4.23
C PRO A 43 10.91 -13.99 -3.65
N ILE A 44 11.78 -13.92 -2.64
CA ILE A 44 12.29 -12.65 -2.13
C ILE A 44 13.04 -11.91 -3.25
N ASN A 45 12.79 -10.61 -3.36
CA ASN A 45 13.50 -9.76 -4.31
C ASN A 45 14.57 -8.92 -3.58
N GLU A 46 15.83 -9.34 -3.71
CA GLU A 46 16.97 -8.72 -3.05
C GLU A 46 17.18 -7.24 -3.43
N ALA A 47 16.80 -6.84 -4.64
CA ALA A 47 16.94 -5.45 -5.06
C ALA A 47 16.04 -4.53 -4.22
N TRP A 48 14.80 -4.95 -3.98
CA TRP A 48 13.88 -4.19 -3.14
C TRP A 48 14.21 -4.28 -1.65
N LEU A 49 14.72 -5.40 -1.18
CA LEU A 49 15.20 -5.55 0.20
C LEU A 49 16.39 -4.62 0.50
N ASN A 50 17.20 -4.35 -0.51
CA ASN A 50 18.35 -3.44 -0.41
C ASN A 50 18.04 -1.99 -0.82
N ALA A 51 16.80 -1.68 -1.15
CA ALA A 51 16.38 -0.31 -1.42
C ALA A 51 16.62 0.61 -0.20
N ARG A 52 16.75 1.89 -0.45
CA ARG A 52 16.96 2.89 0.61
C ARG A 52 15.91 3.98 0.46
N PRO A 53 14.68 3.75 0.98
CA PRO A 53 13.61 4.72 0.84
C PRO A 53 13.93 6.04 1.54
N ASP A 54 13.37 7.12 1.03
CA ASP A 54 13.30 8.41 1.72
C ASP A 54 12.13 8.44 2.69
N MET A 55 11.05 7.70 2.36
CA MET A 55 9.83 7.67 3.13
C MET A 55 9.24 6.27 3.18
N VAL A 56 8.70 5.89 4.35
CA VAL A 56 7.92 4.66 4.55
C VAL A 56 6.58 5.03 5.15
N LEU A 57 5.50 4.56 4.54
CA LEU A 57 4.14 4.65 5.07
C LEU A 57 3.69 3.27 5.53
N LEU A 58 3.07 3.20 6.70
CA LEU A 58 2.48 1.96 7.22
C LEU A 58 0.98 2.17 7.39
N THR A 59 0.18 1.38 6.65
CA THR A 59 -1.27 1.51 6.68
C THR A 59 -1.84 1.05 8.01
N HIS A 60 -1.35 -0.06 8.55
CA HIS A 60 -1.80 -0.61 9.84
C HIS A 60 -0.75 -1.57 10.45
N ASP A 61 -1.09 -2.19 11.57
CA ASP A 61 -0.13 -2.89 12.41
C ASP A 61 -0.08 -4.43 12.23
N HIS A 62 -0.76 -4.99 11.23
CA HIS A 62 -0.68 -6.41 10.92
C HIS A 62 0.68 -6.79 10.32
N ALA A 63 1.09 -8.04 10.59
CA ALA A 63 2.45 -8.49 10.30
C ALA A 63 2.77 -8.66 8.80
N ASP A 64 1.77 -8.76 7.94
CA ASP A 64 1.90 -8.77 6.49
C ASP A 64 2.00 -7.35 5.86
N HIS A 65 1.86 -6.31 6.67
CA HIS A 65 2.04 -4.90 6.30
C HIS A 65 3.18 -4.26 7.06
N LEU A 66 3.22 -4.41 8.39
CA LEU A 66 4.27 -3.94 9.26
C LEU A 66 5.22 -5.10 9.60
N ASP A 67 6.15 -5.40 8.68
CA ASP A 67 7.19 -6.39 8.89
C ASP A 67 8.48 -5.77 9.44
N MET A 68 8.73 -5.97 10.74
CA MET A 68 9.89 -5.39 11.41
C MET A 68 11.24 -5.83 10.82
N PRO A 69 11.44 -7.11 10.40
CA PRO A 69 12.66 -7.52 9.72
C PRO A 69 12.89 -6.79 8.39
N SER A 70 11.86 -6.62 7.53
CA SER A 70 11.95 -5.84 6.29
C SER A 70 12.28 -4.37 6.58
N LEU A 71 11.59 -3.75 7.55
CA LEU A 71 11.86 -2.37 7.94
C LEU A 71 13.30 -2.17 8.43
N ARG A 72 13.84 -3.12 9.22
CA ARG A 72 15.24 -3.05 9.68
C ARG A 72 16.25 -3.21 8.55
N ALA A 73 15.93 -3.97 7.51
CA ALA A 73 16.79 -4.08 6.31
C ALA A 73 16.77 -2.79 5.48
N LEU A 74 15.60 -2.16 5.35
CA LEU A 74 15.41 -0.93 4.56
C LEU A 74 15.98 0.32 5.24
N VAL A 75 15.75 0.43 6.56
CA VAL A 75 16.09 1.63 7.35
C VAL A 75 17.42 1.43 8.06
N THR A 76 18.50 1.54 7.31
CA THR A 76 19.88 1.38 7.79
C THR A 76 20.74 2.57 7.39
N GLY A 77 21.84 2.77 8.13
CA GLY A 77 22.82 3.82 7.81
C GLY A 77 22.40 5.22 8.24
N GLU A 78 23.01 6.22 7.61
CA GLU A 78 22.93 7.62 8.01
C GLU A 78 21.85 8.41 7.21
N LYS A 79 21.29 7.83 6.14
CA LYS A 79 20.23 8.49 5.37
C LYS A 79 18.98 8.56 6.25
N PRO A 80 18.47 9.77 6.56
CA PRO A 80 17.25 9.92 7.31
C PRO A 80 16.05 9.38 6.52
N VAL A 81 15.14 8.67 7.21
CA VAL A 81 13.90 8.16 6.65
C VAL A 81 12.74 8.77 7.40
N GLU A 82 11.73 9.27 6.69
CA GLU A 82 10.45 9.66 7.28
C GLU A 82 9.54 8.44 7.35
N LEU A 83 9.06 8.10 8.54
CA LEU A 83 8.16 6.97 8.72
C LEU A 83 6.84 7.46 9.30
N ILE A 84 5.77 7.30 8.50
CA ILE A 84 4.41 7.71 8.83
C ILE A 84 3.57 6.45 9.11
N ALA A 85 2.87 6.43 10.23
CA ALA A 85 2.00 5.32 10.61
C ALA A 85 0.81 5.78 11.46
N GLY A 86 -0.27 5.00 11.47
CA GLY A 86 -1.33 5.10 12.46
C GLY A 86 -0.82 4.79 13.87
N ILE A 87 -1.64 5.07 14.89
CA ILE A 87 -1.22 5.01 16.31
C ILE A 87 -0.58 3.67 16.67
N ASN A 88 -1.21 2.55 16.34
CA ASN A 88 -0.70 1.22 16.69
C ASN A 88 0.62 0.91 15.97
N GLY A 89 0.70 1.15 14.67
CA GLY A 89 1.91 0.98 13.88
C GLY A 89 3.04 1.88 14.39
N TRP A 90 2.76 3.16 14.66
CA TRP A 90 3.72 4.10 15.21
C TRP A 90 4.28 3.65 16.57
N GLN A 91 3.42 3.14 17.47
CA GLN A 91 3.85 2.61 18.77
C GLN A 91 4.78 1.40 18.64
N LYS A 92 4.52 0.52 17.66
CA LYS A 92 5.35 -0.66 17.40
C LYS A 92 6.74 -0.31 16.86
N VAL A 93 6.85 0.69 15.97
CA VAL A 93 8.10 1.00 15.27
C VAL A 93 8.96 2.05 15.95
N ARG A 94 8.37 2.95 16.74
CA ARG A 94 9.06 4.10 17.32
C ARG A 94 10.27 3.70 18.15
N GLY A 95 11.45 4.19 17.74
CA GLY A 95 12.72 3.95 18.45
C GLY A 95 13.27 2.52 18.33
N THR A 96 12.73 1.69 17.42
CA THR A 96 13.16 0.28 17.27
C THR A 96 14.01 0.01 16.04
N LEU A 97 14.05 0.95 15.10
CA LEU A 97 14.79 0.81 13.84
C LEU A 97 16.23 1.32 13.97
N PRO A 98 17.20 0.69 13.27
CA PRO A 98 18.62 0.97 13.47
C PRO A 98 19.11 2.28 12.84
N GLY A 99 18.37 2.83 11.87
CA GLY A 99 18.74 4.05 11.13
C GLY A 99 18.25 5.34 11.78
N GLN A 100 18.51 6.47 11.12
CA GLN A 100 17.92 7.75 11.49
C GLN A 100 16.49 7.83 10.98
N VAL A 101 15.51 7.94 11.88
CA VAL A 101 14.08 7.94 11.53
C VAL A 101 13.36 9.11 12.17
N ASN A 102 12.66 9.87 11.34
CA ASN A 102 11.65 10.81 11.76
C ASN A 102 10.29 10.08 11.85
N TYR A 103 9.87 9.73 13.06
CA TYR A 103 8.62 8.99 13.30
C TYR A 103 7.44 9.94 13.40
N ILE A 104 6.54 9.87 12.43
CA ILE A 104 5.38 10.73 12.29
C ILE A 104 4.11 9.92 12.55
N MET A 105 3.32 10.32 13.54
CA MET A 105 2.05 9.65 13.86
C MET A 105 0.90 10.34 13.14
N PHE A 106 0.09 9.56 12.42
CA PHE A 106 -1.08 10.02 11.72
C PHE A 106 -2.39 9.50 12.30
N THR A 107 -3.43 10.29 12.09
CA THR A 107 -4.83 9.89 12.16
C THR A 107 -5.52 10.34 10.87
N PRO A 108 -6.73 9.85 10.54
CA PRO A 108 -7.44 10.30 9.34
C PRO A 108 -7.52 11.83 9.28
N GLY A 109 -7.28 12.38 8.10
CA GLY A 109 -7.22 13.82 7.84
C GLY A 109 -5.87 14.49 8.10
N CYS A 110 -4.89 13.81 8.72
CA CYS A 110 -3.52 14.33 8.82
C CYS A 110 -2.87 14.40 7.44
N GLU A 111 -2.04 15.43 7.26
CA GLU A 111 -1.31 15.68 6.03
C GLU A 111 0.18 15.91 6.30
N TRP A 112 1.04 15.51 5.37
CA TRP A 112 2.48 15.72 5.40
C TRP A 112 3.02 15.99 4.01
N THR A 113 3.97 16.90 3.90
CA THR A 113 4.67 17.17 2.64
C THR A 113 6.16 16.94 2.83
N SER A 114 6.76 16.15 1.96
CA SER A 114 8.20 15.93 1.90
C SER A 114 8.68 15.95 0.45
N GLY A 115 9.46 16.95 0.09
CA GLY A 115 9.81 17.21 -1.31
C GLY A 115 8.55 17.36 -2.17
N ASP A 116 8.45 16.58 -3.23
CA ASP A 116 7.31 16.63 -4.16
C ASP A 116 6.13 15.76 -3.73
N PHE A 117 6.29 14.97 -2.66
CA PHE A 117 5.22 14.11 -2.14
C PHE A 117 4.36 14.86 -1.14
N HIS A 118 3.06 14.90 -1.40
CA HIS A 118 2.06 15.31 -0.43
C HIS A 118 1.20 14.10 -0.05
N ILE A 119 1.19 13.75 1.22
CA ILE A 119 0.51 12.57 1.76
C ILE A 119 -0.64 13.01 2.64
N ARG A 120 -1.83 12.48 2.43
CA ARG A 120 -3.00 12.66 3.29
C ARG A 120 -3.52 11.31 3.73
N ALA A 121 -3.70 11.13 5.04
CA ALA A 121 -4.32 9.93 5.59
C ALA A 121 -5.84 10.00 5.44
N VAL A 122 -6.45 8.86 5.09
CA VAL A 122 -7.89 8.66 4.99
C VAL A 122 -8.32 7.47 5.84
N ASN A 123 -9.60 7.40 6.16
CA ASN A 123 -10.15 6.31 6.95
C ASN A 123 -10.00 4.94 6.26
N ALA A 124 -9.68 3.93 7.07
CA ALA A 124 -9.82 2.52 6.73
C ALA A 124 -10.66 1.83 7.82
N ARG A 125 -11.51 0.88 7.45
CA ARG A 125 -12.33 0.10 8.38
C ARG A 125 -11.83 -1.32 8.45
N HIS A 126 -10.98 -1.56 9.42
CA HIS A 126 -10.30 -2.85 9.58
C HIS A 126 -10.24 -3.25 11.06
N SER A 127 -9.65 -4.42 11.36
CA SER A 127 -9.49 -4.90 12.76
C SER A 127 -8.49 -4.04 13.56
N ASP A 128 -7.45 -3.47 12.93
CA ASP A 128 -6.73 -2.34 13.52
C ASP A 128 -7.57 -1.07 13.39
N LEU A 129 -8.14 -0.61 14.51
CA LEU A 129 -8.99 0.60 14.55
C LEU A 129 -8.21 1.89 14.26
N THR A 130 -6.89 1.84 14.20
CA THR A 130 -6.01 2.96 13.85
C THR A 130 -5.44 2.84 12.44
N GLY A 131 -5.94 1.87 11.66
CA GLY A 131 -5.57 1.64 10.27
C GLY A 131 -5.94 2.83 9.38
N LEU A 132 -5.13 3.05 8.35
CA LEU A 132 -5.21 4.18 7.44
C LEU A 132 -5.16 3.71 5.98
N GLY A 133 -5.87 4.43 5.12
CA GLY A 133 -5.50 4.55 3.72
C GLY A 133 -4.68 5.83 3.51
N PHE A 134 -4.06 5.96 2.34
CA PHE A 134 -3.29 7.15 1.98
C PHE A 134 -3.68 7.66 0.60
N VAL A 135 -3.90 8.97 0.47
CA VAL A 135 -3.90 9.68 -0.81
C VAL A 135 -2.54 10.35 -0.95
N ILE A 136 -1.77 9.92 -1.92
CA ILE A 136 -0.42 10.42 -2.21
C ILE A 136 -0.51 11.25 -3.49
N THR A 137 -0.18 12.54 -3.38
CA THR A 137 -0.11 13.43 -4.53
C THR A 137 1.35 13.70 -4.88
N VAL A 138 1.74 13.42 -6.12
CA VAL A 138 3.09 13.65 -6.65
C VAL A 138 3.01 13.83 -8.18
N GLU A 139 3.78 14.77 -8.75
CA GLU A 139 3.73 15.13 -10.18
C GLU A 139 2.29 15.41 -10.68
N ASP A 140 1.48 16.12 -9.89
CA ASP A 140 0.08 16.44 -10.15
C ASP A 140 -0.85 15.22 -10.32
N LYS A 141 -0.40 14.02 -9.92
CA LYS A 141 -1.18 12.79 -9.91
C LYS A 141 -1.54 12.40 -8.48
N LYS A 142 -2.77 11.92 -8.31
CA LYS A 142 -3.29 11.40 -7.04
C LYS A 142 -3.34 9.88 -7.07
N ILE A 143 -2.66 9.24 -6.13
CA ILE A 143 -2.63 7.80 -5.95
C ILE A 143 -3.29 7.48 -4.61
N LEU A 144 -4.38 6.73 -4.65
CA LEU A 144 -4.99 6.15 -3.45
C LEU A 144 -4.37 4.79 -3.17
N ILE A 145 -3.94 4.59 -1.92
CA ILE A 145 -3.65 3.27 -1.33
C ILE A 145 -4.73 3.03 -0.29
N SER A 146 -5.61 2.04 -0.52
CA SER A 146 -6.79 1.85 0.34
C SER A 146 -6.46 1.49 1.79
N GLY A 147 -5.29 0.90 2.04
CA GLY A 147 -5.09 0.10 3.25
C GLY A 147 -5.96 -1.16 3.20
N ASP A 148 -5.84 -2.02 4.21
CA ASP A 148 -6.80 -3.09 4.44
C ASP A 148 -8.08 -2.48 5.00
N THR A 149 -9.21 -2.72 4.32
CA THR A 149 -10.48 -2.10 4.69
C THR A 149 -11.68 -2.86 4.17
N LEU A 150 -12.75 -2.85 4.94
CA LEU A 150 -14.10 -3.12 4.44
C LEU A 150 -14.61 -1.95 3.61
N TYR A 151 -15.54 -2.22 2.70
CA TYR A 151 -16.26 -1.16 2.00
C TYR A 151 -17.12 -0.34 2.98
N PHE A 152 -17.11 0.99 2.81
CA PHE A 152 -17.98 1.92 3.53
C PHE A 152 -18.34 3.12 2.63
N GLY A 153 -19.62 3.50 2.67
CA GLY A 153 -20.18 4.49 1.72
C GLY A 153 -19.68 5.94 1.90
N ASP A 154 -18.95 6.24 2.98
CA ASP A 154 -18.47 7.61 3.26
C ASP A 154 -17.01 7.83 2.77
N ALA A 155 -16.40 6.83 2.11
CA ALA A 155 -15.01 6.93 1.66
C ALA A 155 -14.83 7.93 0.52
N ALA A 156 -15.69 7.89 -0.48
CA ALA A 156 -15.55 8.74 -1.67
C ALA A 156 -15.59 10.25 -1.37
N PRO A 157 -16.49 10.80 -0.53
CA PRO A 157 -16.45 12.21 -0.15
C PRO A 157 -15.17 12.63 0.57
N GLU A 158 -14.57 11.73 1.36
CA GLU A 158 -13.30 11.99 2.05
C GLU A 158 -12.12 11.97 1.10
N ILE A 159 -12.07 11.00 0.20
CA ILE A 159 -10.93 10.74 -0.69
C ILE A 159 -10.91 11.72 -1.86
N GLY A 160 -12.06 11.92 -2.50
CA GLY A 160 -12.19 12.66 -3.75
C GLY A 160 -11.68 11.84 -4.94
N ASN A 161 -11.65 12.48 -6.13
CA ASN A 161 -11.21 11.83 -7.37
C ASN A 161 -9.71 11.53 -7.36
N VAL A 162 -9.32 10.36 -7.89
CA VAL A 162 -7.92 9.92 -7.95
C VAL A 162 -7.55 9.44 -9.36
N ASP A 163 -6.27 9.55 -9.71
CA ASP A 163 -5.78 9.03 -11.00
C ASP A 163 -5.60 7.51 -10.94
N ILE A 164 -5.05 7.01 -9.83
CA ILE A 164 -4.83 5.58 -9.58
C ILE A 164 -5.41 5.21 -8.22
N ALA A 165 -6.14 4.11 -8.17
CA ALA A 165 -6.56 3.48 -6.91
C ALA A 165 -5.95 2.09 -6.77
N VAL A 166 -5.01 1.92 -5.82
CA VAL A 166 -4.53 0.61 -5.39
C VAL A 166 -5.45 0.12 -4.28
N VAL A 167 -6.24 -0.92 -4.56
CA VAL A 167 -7.34 -1.34 -3.68
C VAL A 167 -7.21 -2.80 -3.25
N VAL A 168 -7.36 -3.04 -1.95
CA VAL A 168 -7.49 -4.39 -1.40
C VAL A 168 -8.75 -5.05 -1.96
N MET A 169 -8.64 -6.34 -2.41
CA MET A 169 -9.79 -7.01 -3.04
C MET A 169 -9.95 -8.50 -2.67
N ASN A 170 -9.15 -9.00 -1.72
CA ASN A 170 -9.06 -10.43 -1.43
C ASN A 170 -10.27 -11.01 -0.68
N GLY A 171 -11.17 -10.20 -0.12
CA GLY A 171 -12.40 -10.63 0.58
C GLY A 171 -12.14 -11.43 1.85
N LYS A 172 -10.95 -11.35 2.44
CA LYS A 172 -10.53 -12.12 3.63
C LYS A 172 -9.99 -11.17 4.68
N GLY A 173 -10.03 -11.57 5.95
CA GLY A 173 -9.43 -10.78 7.03
C GLY A 173 -10.10 -9.41 7.27
N ASN A 174 -11.40 -9.25 7.03
CA ASN A 174 -12.13 -7.98 7.06
C ASN A 174 -11.70 -7.00 5.96
N ASN A 175 -11.48 -7.51 4.76
CA ASN A 175 -11.17 -6.74 3.56
C ASN A 175 -12.31 -6.75 2.56
N MET A 176 -12.34 -5.77 1.67
CA MET A 176 -13.24 -5.73 0.52
C MET A 176 -13.04 -6.99 -0.35
N ASN A 177 -14.15 -7.55 -0.83
CA ASN A 177 -14.13 -8.52 -1.92
C ASN A 177 -14.03 -7.80 -3.27
N CYS A 178 -13.90 -8.55 -4.36
CA CYS A 178 -13.74 -7.98 -5.71
C CYS A 178 -14.87 -7.01 -6.10
N THR A 179 -16.12 -7.30 -5.74
CA THR A 179 -17.28 -6.45 -6.05
C THR A 179 -17.24 -5.14 -5.24
N ASP A 180 -16.96 -5.23 -3.95
CA ASP A 180 -16.85 -4.07 -3.07
C ASP A 180 -15.66 -3.18 -3.46
N ALA A 181 -14.53 -3.80 -3.78
CA ALA A 181 -13.32 -3.09 -4.24
C ALA A 181 -13.53 -2.36 -5.57
N ALA A 182 -14.22 -2.99 -6.52
CA ALA A 182 -14.59 -2.36 -7.79
C ALA A 182 -15.53 -1.16 -7.59
N ARG A 183 -16.52 -1.32 -6.71
CA ARG A 183 -17.43 -0.24 -6.32
C ARG A 183 -16.66 0.91 -5.65
N TYR A 184 -15.76 0.61 -4.72
CA TYR A 184 -14.93 1.61 -4.04
C TYR A 184 -14.07 2.40 -5.04
N ALA A 185 -13.42 1.72 -6.00
CA ALA A 185 -12.63 2.36 -7.04
C ALA A 185 -13.50 3.26 -7.97
N SER A 186 -14.73 2.83 -8.29
CA SER A 186 -15.68 3.63 -9.07
C SER A 186 -16.15 4.88 -8.33
N GLU A 187 -16.45 4.76 -7.04
CA GLU A 187 -16.94 5.88 -6.23
C GLU A 187 -15.90 6.99 -5.99
N VAL A 188 -14.60 6.64 -5.97
CA VAL A 188 -13.49 7.61 -5.94
C VAL A 188 -13.07 8.10 -7.32
N ASP A 189 -13.89 7.80 -8.36
CA ASP A 189 -13.64 8.20 -9.75
C ASP A 189 -12.21 7.90 -10.21
N ALA A 190 -11.72 6.68 -9.89
CA ALA A 190 -10.40 6.26 -10.27
C ALA A 190 -10.28 6.10 -11.79
N LYS A 191 -9.29 6.76 -12.42
CA LYS A 191 -9.02 6.56 -13.85
C LYS A 191 -8.51 5.15 -14.13
N VAL A 192 -7.68 4.62 -13.22
CA VAL A 192 -7.20 3.24 -13.26
C VAL A 192 -7.22 2.65 -11.85
N ALA A 193 -7.76 1.44 -11.71
CA ALA A 193 -7.70 0.67 -10.48
C ALA A 193 -6.70 -0.48 -10.58
N ILE A 194 -5.90 -0.67 -9.54
CA ILE A 194 -4.89 -1.74 -9.41
C ILE A 194 -5.33 -2.63 -8.25
N PRO A 195 -5.66 -3.91 -8.51
CA PRO A 195 -5.99 -4.86 -7.45
C PRO A 195 -4.76 -5.16 -6.59
N ALA A 196 -4.93 -5.17 -5.28
CA ALA A 196 -3.90 -5.48 -4.30
C ALA A 196 -4.36 -6.58 -3.33
N HIS A 197 -3.43 -7.08 -2.52
CA HIS A 197 -3.62 -8.17 -1.56
C HIS A 197 -3.93 -9.52 -2.24
N TRP A 198 -3.16 -9.84 -3.28
CA TRP A 198 -3.23 -11.09 -4.03
C TRP A 198 -1.83 -11.55 -4.46
N GLY A 199 -1.70 -12.85 -4.79
CA GLY A 199 -0.52 -13.40 -5.46
C GLY A 199 0.74 -13.56 -4.59
N LEU A 200 0.73 -13.15 -3.30
CA LEU A 200 1.84 -13.38 -2.39
C LEU A 200 1.62 -14.59 -1.49
N PHE A 201 0.46 -14.70 -0.87
CA PHE A 201 0.04 -15.87 -0.07
C PHE A 201 -1.21 -16.49 -0.69
N GLU A 202 -1.17 -17.79 -1.01
CA GLU A 202 -2.28 -18.47 -1.69
C GLU A 202 -3.58 -18.37 -0.89
N LYS A 203 -3.53 -18.67 0.41
CA LYS A 203 -4.71 -18.65 1.29
C LYS A 203 -5.38 -17.30 1.38
N PHE A 204 -4.62 -16.22 1.28
CA PHE A 204 -5.09 -14.83 1.42
C PHE A 204 -5.25 -14.09 0.09
N SER A 205 -5.16 -14.81 -1.03
CA SER A 205 -5.40 -14.27 -2.37
C SER A 205 -6.81 -14.53 -2.87
N ASP A 206 -7.31 -13.68 -3.77
CA ASP A 206 -8.41 -13.97 -4.70
C ASP A 206 -7.93 -13.67 -6.12
N ASP A 207 -8.72 -14.04 -7.12
CA ASP A 207 -8.37 -13.86 -8.53
C ASP A 207 -8.56 -12.39 -8.97
N PRO A 208 -7.49 -11.66 -9.35
CA PRO A 208 -7.58 -10.28 -9.77
C PRO A 208 -8.41 -10.08 -11.04
N ASN A 209 -8.62 -11.13 -11.85
CA ASN A 209 -9.50 -11.05 -13.03
C ASN A 209 -10.98 -10.93 -12.63
N LYS A 210 -11.40 -11.45 -11.47
CA LYS A 210 -12.74 -11.22 -10.94
C LYS A 210 -12.94 -9.73 -10.62
N PHE A 211 -11.96 -9.10 -9.97
CA PHE A 211 -11.97 -7.67 -9.72
C PHE A 211 -12.06 -6.86 -11.03
N ALA A 212 -11.21 -7.21 -12.02
CA ALA A 212 -11.21 -6.53 -13.31
C ALA A 212 -12.59 -6.62 -14.00
N ALA A 213 -13.22 -7.79 -13.97
CA ALA A 213 -14.55 -7.99 -14.54
C ALA A 213 -15.66 -7.19 -13.82
N GLU A 214 -15.56 -7.03 -12.49
CA GLU A 214 -16.51 -6.19 -11.73
C GLU A 214 -16.27 -4.70 -11.99
N ALA A 215 -15.01 -4.26 -12.07
CA ALA A 215 -14.63 -2.88 -12.35
C ALA A 215 -15.05 -2.43 -13.76
N GLU A 216 -14.91 -3.33 -14.76
CA GLU A 216 -15.36 -3.07 -16.14
C GLU A 216 -16.86 -2.77 -16.22
N LYS A 217 -17.71 -3.47 -15.46
CA LYS A 217 -19.15 -3.20 -15.40
C LYS A 217 -19.48 -1.80 -14.90
N LEU A 218 -18.57 -1.21 -14.12
CA LEU A 218 -18.69 0.14 -13.55
C LEU A 218 -17.92 1.20 -14.36
N GLY A 219 -17.31 0.81 -15.49
CA GLY A 219 -16.57 1.70 -16.38
C GLY A 219 -15.18 2.10 -15.86
N VAL A 220 -14.62 1.36 -14.87
CA VAL A 220 -13.30 1.62 -14.32
C VAL A 220 -12.26 0.79 -15.08
N LYS A 221 -11.24 1.46 -15.66
CA LYS A 221 -10.09 0.79 -16.26
C LYS A 221 -9.27 0.10 -15.18
N THR A 222 -8.81 -1.13 -15.44
CA THR A 222 -7.98 -1.88 -14.49
C THR A 222 -6.61 -2.20 -15.05
N TYR A 223 -5.63 -2.27 -14.15
CA TYR A 223 -4.29 -2.76 -14.47
C TYR A 223 -3.87 -3.80 -13.42
N ILE A 224 -3.79 -5.06 -13.84
CA ILE A 224 -3.26 -6.15 -12.99
C ILE A 224 -1.74 -6.08 -13.07
N ALA A 225 -1.15 -5.35 -12.15
CA ALA A 225 0.29 -5.09 -12.13
C ALA A 225 1.07 -6.34 -11.67
N PRO A 226 2.04 -6.84 -12.45
CA PRO A 226 2.92 -7.91 -11.99
C PRO A 226 3.77 -7.45 -10.80
N MET A 227 4.00 -8.35 -9.82
CA MET A 227 4.88 -8.04 -8.70
C MET A 227 6.31 -7.81 -9.17
N PHE A 228 6.96 -6.82 -8.55
CA PHE A 228 8.34 -6.43 -8.78
C PHE A 228 8.65 -5.91 -10.20
N GLU A 229 7.64 -5.73 -11.03
CA GLU A 229 7.78 -5.03 -12.31
C GLU A 229 7.39 -3.56 -12.16
N THR A 230 8.28 -2.68 -12.61
CA THR A 230 8.08 -1.24 -12.54
C THR A 230 7.37 -0.74 -13.79
N PHE A 231 6.35 0.08 -13.63
CA PHE A 231 5.62 0.71 -14.73
C PHE A 231 5.57 2.24 -14.58
N ASP A 232 5.46 2.93 -15.70
CA ASP A 232 5.32 4.37 -15.73
C ASP A 232 3.84 4.78 -15.65
N VAL A 233 3.52 5.69 -14.76
CA VAL A 233 2.15 6.15 -14.52
C VAL A 233 1.58 6.89 -15.73
N GLU A 234 2.40 7.67 -16.45
CA GLU A 234 1.95 8.38 -17.65
C GLU A 234 1.53 7.41 -18.77
N ASP A 235 2.21 6.26 -18.90
CA ASP A 235 1.82 5.25 -19.89
C ASP A 235 0.53 4.55 -19.51
N LEU A 236 0.30 4.35 -18.21
CA LEU A 236 -0.91 3.72 -17.70
C LEU A 236 -2.16 4.60 -17.86
N LEU A 237 -2.00 5.92 -17.79
CA LEU A 237 -3.09 6.90 -17.87
C LEU A 237 -3.46 7.33 -19.32
N LYS A 238 -2.71 6.90 -20.32
CA LYS A 238 -3.06 7.07 -21.75
C LYS A 238 -4.18 6.09 -22.16
#